data_f185b5b5eb0535ae8125dc8deb61d7b2
#
_entry.id   f185b5b5eb0535ae8125dc8deb61d7b2
#
_cell.length_a   1.000
_cell.length_b   1.000
_cell.length_c   1.000
_cell.angle_alpha   90.00
_cell.angle_beta   90.00
_cell.angle_gamma   90.00
#
_symmetry.space_group_name_H-M   'P 1'
#
loop_
_entity.id
_entity.type
_entity.pdbx_description
1 polymer ?
#
loop_
_entity_poly.entity_id
_entity_poly.type
_entity_poly.pdbx_seq_one_letter_code
_entity_poly.pdbx_strand_id
1 'polypeptide(L)'
;RSEKASQQRKMENMMIDKIWKKLVNRETISYLIFGVLTTLVDWISYWYMRRLGIDYRAATAGSWAAAVLFAFVTNKLFVFASFDLHLKKVWAEFVPFVACRAATGAFTMVAMIVMVDGLGIRQDFICKIVVSAISLVLNYIFSKWFIFRKKES
;
A
#
# COMPACT_ATOMS: atom_id res chain seq x y z
N ARG A 1 35.04 -25.04 -20.74
CA ARG A 1 34.70 -23.77 -20.00
C ARG A 1 33.43 -23.10 -20.55
N SER A 2 33.20 -23.14 -21.85
CA SER A 2 32.02 -22.52 -22.52
C SER A 2 30.68 -23.16 -22.13
N GLU A 3 30.65 -24.48 -21.98
CA GLU A 3 29.43 -25.26 -21.71
C GLU A 3 28.88 -25.04 -20.29
N LYS A 4 29.75 -24.87 -19.28
CA LYS A 4 29.37 -24.55 -17.92
C LYS A 4 28.76 -23.15 -17.80
N ALA A 5 29.31 -22.17 -18.53
CA ALA A 5 28.78 -20.81 -18.57
C ALA A 5 27.42 -20.75 -19.26
N SER A 6 27.19 -21.56 -20.29
CA SER A 6 25.89 -21.70 -20.97
C SER A 6 24.82 -22.30 -20.06
N GLN A 7 25.17 -23.34 -19.30
CA GLN A 7 24.27 -23.98 -18.35
C GLN A 7 23.93 -23.06 -17.16
N GLN A 8 24.90 -22.29 -16.71
CA GLN A 8 24.68 -21.33 -15.61
C GLN A 8 23.72 -20.19 -16.01
N ARG A 9 23.86 -19.63 -17.21
CA ARG A 9 22.90 -18.65 -17.77
C ARG A 9 21.51 -19.24 -17.97
N LYS A 10 21.39 -20.50 -18.39
CA LYS A 10 20.09 -21.17 -18.51
C LYS A 10 19.42 -21.34 -17.16
N MET A 11 20.15 -21.68 -16.12
CA MET A 11 19.61 -21.79 -14.77
C MET A 11 19.21 -20.41 -14.20
N GLU A 12 20.01 -19.37 -14.42
CA GLU A 12 19.68 -17.99 -14.02
C GLU A 12 18.40 -17.49 -14.71
N ASN A 13 18.30 -17.68 -16.04
CA ASN A 13 17.10 -17.30 -16.78
C ASN A 13 15.86 -18.09 -16.32
N MET A 14 16.01 -19.38 -16.04
CA MET A 14 14.92 -20.21 -15.53
C MET A 14 14.49 -19.83 -14.10
N MET A 15 15.43 -19.39 -13.25
CA MET A 15 15.11 -18.84 -11.93
C MET A 15 14.44 -17.48 -12.04
N ILE A 16 14.94 -16.61 -12.91
CA ILE A 16 14.33 -15.29 -13.17
C ILE A 16 12.91 -15.47 -13.70
N ASP A 17 12.67 -16.36 -14.66
CA ASP A 17 11.33 -16.65 -15.19
C ASP A 17 10.38 -17.23 -14.13
N LYS A 18 10.87 -18.11 -13.25
CA LYS A 18 10.07 -18.63 -12.13
C LYS A 18 9.73 -17.53 -11.13
N ILE A 19 10.67 -16.64 -10.82
CA ILE A 19 10.46 -15.49 -9.94
C ILE A 19 9.49 -14.52 -10.57
N TRP A 20 9.63 -14.21 -11.88
CA TRP A 20 8.71 -13.34 -12.61
C TRP A 20 7.29 -13.90 -12.66
N LYS A 21 7.13 -15.18 -13.00
CA LYS A 21 5.79 -15.83 -13.00
C LYS A 21 5.15 -15.90 -11.63
N LYS A 22 5.95 -15.95 -10.56
CA LYS A 22 5.47 -15.95 -9.18
C LYS A 22 5.16 -14.55 -8.65
N LEU A 23 5.86 -13.52 -9.16
CA LEU A 23 5.65 -12.10 -8.83
C LEU A 23 4.54 -11.47 -9.68
N VAL A 24 4.35 -11.92 -10.92
CA VAL A 24 3.32 -11.45 -11.86
C VAL A 24 2.14 -12.42 -11.82
N ASN A 25 1.60 -12.66 -10.64
CA ASN A 25 0.37 -13.41 -10.47
C ASN A 25 -0.82 -12.45 -10.53
N ARG A 26 -1.98 -12.92 -10.99
CA ARG A 26 -3.24 -12.13 -11.08
C ARG A 26 -3.55 -11.40 -9.77
N GLU A 27 -3.24 -12.03 -8.63
CA GLU A 27 -3.39 -11.44 -7.30
C GLU A 27 -2.47 -10.24 -7.08
N THR A 28 -1.19 -10.33 -7.49
CA THR A 28 -0.21 -9.25 -7.34
C THR A 28 -0.55 -8.04 -8.23
N ILE A 29 -0.99 -8.30 -9.47
CA ILE A 29 -1.41 -7.24 -10.39
C ILE A 29 -2.67 -6.55 -9.85
N SER A 30 -3.65 -7.31 -9.40
CA SER A 30 -4.87 -6.76 -8.79
C SER A 30 -4.54 -5.93 -7.54
N TYR A 31 -3.67 -6.45 -6.66
CA TYR A 31 -3.21 -5.73 -5.47
C TYR A 31 -2.52 -4.40 -5.83
N LEU A 32 -1.68 -4.40 -6.87
CA LEU A 32 -0.98 -3.20 -7.33
C LEU A 32 -1.97 -2.16 -7.90
N ILE A 33 -2.92 -2.60 -8.74
CA ILE A 33 -3.96 -1.73 -9.31
C ILE A 33 -4.80 -1.10 -8.19
N PHE A 34 -5.28 -1.91 -7.25
CA PHE A 34 -6.08 -1.39 -6.12
C PHE A 34 -5.25 -0.55 -5.16
N GLY A 35 -3.95 -0.82 -5.02
CA GLY A 35 -3.02 0.03 -4.27
C GLY A 35 -2.88 1.42 -4.88
N VAL A 36 -2.72 1.51 -6.20
CA VAL A 36 -2.69 2.79 -6.92
C VAL A 36 -4.02 3.52 -6.80
N LEU A 37 -5.15 2.82 -6.99
CA LEU A 37 -6.48 3.42 -6.84
C LEU A 37 -6.73 3.94 -5.41
N THR A 38 -6.29 3.20 -4.41
CA THR A 38 -6.35 3.62 -3.00
C THR A 38 -5.56 4.91 -2.77
N THR A 39 -4.38 5.01 -3.35
CA THR A 39 -3.55 6.23 -3.27
C THR A 39 -4.21 7.41 -3.96
N LEU A 40 -4.85 7.20 -5.10
CA LEU A 40 -5.62 8.24 -5.78
C LEU A 40 -6.81 8.71 -4.94
N VAL A 41 -7.52 7.80 -4.28
CA VAL A 41 -8.62 8.15 -3.35
C VAL A 41 -8.07 9.00 -2.18
N ASP A 42 -6.92 8.63 -1.60
CA ASP A 42 -6.27 9.43 -0.55
C ASP A 42 -5.97 10.85 -1.04
N TRP A 43 -5.34 11.00 -2.20
CA TRP A 43 -4.96 12.30 -2.74
C TRP A 43 -6.16 13.18 -3.11
N ILE A 44 -7.17 12.62 -3.78
CA ILE A 44 -8.38 13.34 -4.19
C ILE A 44 -9.15 13.78 -2.95
N SER A 45 -9.32 12.90 -1.96
CA SER A 45 -10.01 13.22 -0.70
C SER A 45 -9.28 14.31 0.07
N TYR A 46 -7.94 14.22 0.16
CA TYR A 46 -7.11 15.24 0.80
C TYR A 46 -7.26 16.59 0.10
N TRP A 47 -7.09 16.63 -1.22
CA TRP A 47 -7.23 17.84 -2.01
C TRP A 47 -8.60 18.50 -1.83
N TYR A 48 -9.67 17.70 -1.87
CA TYR A 48 -11.03 18.17 -1.68
C TYR A 48 -11.24 18.77 -0.28
N MET A 49 -10.79 18.09 0.77
CA MET A 49 -10.86 18.58 2.14
C MET A 49 -10.09 19.90 2.33
N ARG A 50 -8.91 20.03 1.71
CA ARG A 50 -8.14 21.28 1.75
C ARG A 50 -8.84 22.42 1.02
N ARG A 51 -9.57 22.14 -0.06
CA ARG A 51 -10.40 23.12 -0.77
C ARG A 51 -11.58 23.62 0.08
N LEU A 52 -12.10 22.78 0.97
CA LEU A 52 -13.15 23.14 1.94
C LEU A 52 -12.59 23.93 3.14
N GLY A 53 -11.31 24.22 3.19
CA GLY A 53 -10.69 24.96 4.30
C GLY A 53 -10.35 24.10 5.51
N ILE A 54 -10.47 22.77 5.42
CA ILE A 54 -10.13 21.86 6.52
C ILE A 54 -8.61 21.89 6.75
N ASP A 55 -8.19 21.96 8.01
CA ASP A 55 -6.76 21.92 8.36
C ASP A 55 -6.05 20.67 7.79
N TYR A 56 -4.79 20.82 7.41
CA TYR A 56 -4.03 19.73 6.74
C TYR A 56 -3.93 18.46 7.59
N ARG A 57 -3.91 18.57 8.93
CA ARG A 57 -3.85 17.40 9.84
C ARG A 57 -5.17 16.64 9.79
N ALA A 58 -6.28 17.34 9.88
CA ALA A 58 -7.62 16.75 9.78
C ALA A 58 -7.86 16.18 8.37
N ALA A 59 -7.43 16.90 7.33
CA ALA A 59 -7.49 16.41 5.94
C ALA A 59 -6.64 15.16 5.72
N THR A 60 -5.45 15.08 6.34
CA THR A 60 -4.58 13.89 6.28
C THR A 60 -5.26 12.68 6.93
N ALA A 61 -5.82 12.85 8.13
CA ALA A 61 -6.52 11.77 8.82
C ALA A 61 -7.78 11.32 8.08
N GLY A 62 -8.57 12.28 7.58
CA GLY A 62 -9.81 12.00 6.85
C GLY A 62 -9.57 11.32 5.50
N SER A 63 -8.59 11.77 4.74
CA SER A 63 -8.21 11.16 3.46
C SER A 63 -7.65 9.75 3.65
N TRP A 64 -6.83 9.55 4.68
CA TRP A 64 -6.35 8.22 5.06
C TRP A 64 -7.51 7.28 5.40
N ALA A 65 -8.48 7.72 6.21
CA ALA A 65 -9.65 6.92 6.57
C ALA A 65 -10.47 6.54 5.33
N ALA A 66 -10.72 7.48 4.43
CA ALA A 66 -11.41 7.23 3.16
C ALA A 66 -10.67 6.20 2.29
N ALA A 67 -9.36 6.33 2.18
CA ALA A 67 -8.50 5.40 1.44
C ALA A 67 -8.50 3.99 2.05
N VAL A 68 -8.46 3.88 3.38
CA VAL A 68 -8.51 2.57 4.09
C VAL A 68 -9.85 1.88 3.87
N LEU A 69 -10.96 2.61 3.95
CA LEU A 69 -12.29 2.06 3.69
C LEU A 69 -12.42 1.59 2.24
N PHE A 70 -11.97 2.39 1.28
CA PHE A 70 -11.94 2.02 -0.12
C PHE A 70 -11.10 0.77 -0.36
N ALA A 71 -9.87 0.72 0.21
CA ALA A 71 -8.99 -0.43 0.08
C ALA A 71 -9.58 -1.70 0.70
N PHE A 72 -10.24 -1.60 1.84
CA PHE A 72 -10.90 -2.75 2.48
C PHE A 72 -12.01 -3.31 1.61
N VAL A 73 -12.91 -2.46 1.12
CA VAL A 73 -14.04 -2.87 0.27
C VAL A 73 -13.55 -3.51 -1.01
N THR A 74 -12.60 -2.89 -1.70
CA THR A 74 -12.05 -3.39 -2.97
C THR A 74 -11.28 -4.70 -2.79
N ASN A 75 -10.45 -4.81 -1.74
CA ASN A 75 -9.75 -6.05 -1.44
C ASN A 75 -10.72 -7.17 -1.09
N LYS A 76 -11.73 -6.90 -0.26
CA LYS A 76 -12.73 -7.91 0.12
C LYS A 76 -13.49 -8.43 -1.10
N LEU A 77 -13.92 -7.55 -1.99
CA LEU A 77 -14.76 -7.91 -3.15
C LEU A 77 -13.95 -8.49 -4.31
N PHE A 78 -12.77 -7.94 -4.61
CA PHE A 78 -12.05 -8.25 -5.84
C PHE A 78 -10.81 -9.12 -5.64
N VAL A 79 -10.13 -9.02 -4.50
CA VAL A 79 -8.92 -9.81 -4.23
C VAL A 79 -9.27 -11.12 -3.55
N PHE A 80 -10.10 -11.07 -2.51
CA PHE A 80 -10.46 -12.26 -1.73
C PHE A 80 -11.74 -12.92 -2.21
N ALA A 81 -12.51 -12.27 -3.10
CA ALA A 81 -13.82 -12.75 -3.59
C ALA A 81 -14.71 -13.29 -2.45
N SER A 82 -14.56 -12.73 -1.25
CA SER A 82 -15.27 -13.13 -0.05
C SER A 82 -16.58 -12.35 0.03
N PHE A 83 -17.63 -12.92 -0.53
CA PHE A 83 -19.00 -12.37 -0.47
C PHE A 83 -19.69 -12.64 0.86
N ASP A 84 -18.99 -13.22 1.82
CA ASP A 84 -19.51 -13.48 3.15
C ASP A 84 -19.56 -12.20 3.97
N LEU A 85 -20.78 -11.65 4.12
CA LEU A 85 -21.04 -10.38 4.82
C LEU A 85 -21.37 -10.61 6.31
N HIS A 86 -21.11 -11.80 6.87
CA HIS A 86 -21.28 -12.02 8.30
C HIS A 86 -20.41 -11.07 9.10
N LEU A 87 -21.03 -10.24 9.94
CA LEU A 87 -20.38 -9.19 10.72
C LEU A 87 -19.16 -9.68 11.49
N LYS A 88 -19.20 -10.87 12.09
CA LYS A 88 -18.06 -11.46 12.80
C LYS A 88 -16.84 -11.67 11.89
N LYS A 89 -17.08 -12.14 10.66
CA LYS A 89 -16.01 -12.40 9.69
C LYS A 89 -15.46 -11.11 9.10
N VAL A 90 -16.35 -10.17 8.81
CA VAL A 90 -15.96 -8.82 8.35
C VAL A 90 -15.05 -8.14 9.37
N TRP A 91 -15.42 -8.18 10.67
CA TRP A 91 -14.59 -7.60 11.73
C TRP A 91 -13.26 -8.31 11.93
N ALA A 92 -13.24 -9.65 11.85
CA ALA A 92 -12.02 -10.44 11.96
C ALA A 92 -11.02 -10.16 10.83
N GLU A 93 -11.50 -9.79 9.64
CA GLU A 93 -10.67 -9.40 8.50
C GLU A 93 -10.31 -7.90 8.54
N PHE A 94 -11.24 -7.05 8.98
CA PHE A 94 -11.09 -5.59 9.02
C PHE A 94 -10.05 -5.14 10.05
N VAL A 95 -10.09 -5.70 11.26
CA VAL A 95 -9.19 -5.28 12.36
C VAL A 95 -7.71 -5.43 12.01
N PRO A 96 -7.21 -6.61 11.58
CA PRO A 96 -5.80 -6.75 11.21
C PRO A 96 -5.46 -5.92 9.96
N PHE A 97 -6.39 -5.74 9.02
CA PHE A 97 -6.18 -4.89 7.85
C PHE A 97 -5.96 -3.43 8.26
N VAL A 98 -6.84 -2.90 9.12
CA VAL A 98 -6.72 -1.52 9.63
C VAL A 98 -5.47 -1.36 10.49
N ALA A 99 -5.11 -2.34 11.31
CA ALA A 99 -3.91 -2.28 12.16
C ALA A 99 -2.63 -2.10 11.32
N CYS A 100 -2.48 -2.88 10.23
CA CYS A 100 -1.36 -2.73 9.30
C CYS A 100 -1.36 -1.35 8.62
N ARG A 101 -2.54 -0.85 8.25
CA ARG A 101 -2.69 0.46 7.62
C ARG A 101 -2.51 1.61 8.61
N ALA A 102 -2.88 1.43 9.88
CA ALA A 102 -2.69 2.42 10.93
C ALA A 102 -1.21 2.75 11.17
N ALA A 103 -0.33 1.74 11.10
CA ALA A 103 1.11 1.96 11.23
C ALA A 103 1.66 2.89 10.13
N THR A 104 1.26 2.68 8.87
CA THR A 104 1.66 3.56 7.76
C THR A 104 0.93 4.89 7.77
N GLY A 105 -0.31 4.93 8.26
CA GLY A 105 -1.06 6.17 8.49
C GLY A 105 -0.40 7.07 9.54
N ALA A 106 0.04 6.49 10.66
CA ALA A 106 0.79 7.19 11.70
C ALA A 106 2.10 7.76 11.14
N PHE A 107 2.86 6.97 10.36
CA PHE A 107 4.05 7.45 9.68
C PHE A 107 3.73 8.65 8.76
N THR A 108 2.67 8.54 7.95
CA THR A 108 2.23 9.63 7.07
C THR A 108 1.91 10.90 7.86
N MET A 109 1.21 10.78 8.97
CA MET A 109 0.87 11.93 9.82
C MET A 109 2.12 12.60 10.40
N VAL A 110 3.02 11.82 11.00
CA VAL A 110 4.27 12.33 11.58
C VAL A 110 5.12 13.01 10.50
N ALA A 111 5.27 12.38 9.34
CA ALA A 111 6.05 12.93 8.23
C ALA A 111 5.43 14.25 7.71
N MET A 112 4.10 14.34 7.61
CA MET A 112 3.42 15.58 7.23
C MET A 112 3.66 16.70 8.24
N ILE A 113 3.57 16.41 9.55
CA ILE A 113 3.84 17.40 10.61
C ILE A 113 5.29 17.90 10.52
N VAL A 114 6.25 17.00 10.36
CA VAL A 114 7.67 17.38 10.23
C VAL A 114 7.91 18.24 8.99
N MET A 115 7.31 17.89 7.85
CA MET A 115 7.51 18.63 6.61
C MET A 115 6.81 19.99 6.62
N VAL A 116 5.58 20.06 7.09
CA VAL A 116 4.78 21.30 7.07
C VAL A 116 5.14 22.22 8.24
N ASP A 117 5.11 21.70 9.46
CA ASP A 117 5.36 22.52 10.66
C ASP A 117 6.85 22.64 10.98
N GLY A 118 7.65 21.56 10.79
CA GLY A 118 9.07 21.54 11.12
C GLY A 118 9.93 22.22 10.07
N LEU A 119 9.72 21.92 8.79
CA LEU A 119 10.50 22.50 7.66
C LEU A 119 9.82 23.73 7.03
N GLY A 120 8.60 24.06 7.44
CA GLY A 120 7.88 25.23 6.95
C GLY A 120 7.49 25.16 5.47
N ILE A 121 7.32 23.94 4.92
CA ILE A 121 6.96 23.77 3.51
C ILE A 121 5.49 24.15 3.33
N ARG A 122 5.25 25.26 2.63
CA ARG A 122 3.90 25.81 2.41
C ARG A 122 3.02 24.97 1.47
N GLN A 123 3.63 24.12 0.66
CA GLN A 123 2.93 23.28 -0.33
C GLN A 123 2.59 21.92 0.27
N ASP A 124 1.63 21.90 1.18
CA ASP A 124 1.18 20.73 1.91
C ASP A 124 0.73 19.57 0.99
N PHE A 125 0.15 19.88 -0.17
CA PHE A 125 -0.25 18.86 -1.15
C PHE A 125 0.96 18.12 -1.76
N ILE A 126 2.07 18.84 -2.05
CA ILE A 126 3.31 18.21 -2.53
C ILE A 126 3.92 17.33 -1.44
N CYS A 127 3.94 17.80 -0.19
CA CYS A 127 4.35 17.00 0.96
C CYS A 127 3.53 15.71 1.05
N LYS A 128 2.21 15.81 0.88
CA LYS A 128 1.31 14.65 0.90
C LYS A 128 1.64 13.63 -0.19
N ILE A 129 1.92 14.07 -1.42
CA ILE A 129 2.31 13.18 -2.53
C ILE A 129 3.61 12.45 -2.21
N VAL A 130 4.63 13.17 -1.76
CA VAL A 130 5.96 12.60 -1.44
C VAL A 130 5.84 11.57 -0.31
N VAL A 131 5.16 11.92 0.78
CA VAL A 131 4.99 11.03 1.93
C VAL A 131 4.16 9.80 1.56
N SER A 132 3.11 9.96 0.74
CA SER A 132 2.30 8.84 0.26
C SER A 132 3.10 7.88 -0.62
N ALA A 133 3.98 8.40 -1.49
CA ALA A 133 4.88 7.58 -2.31
C ALA A 133 5.85 6.77 -1.43
N ILE A 134 6.45 7.40 -0.41
CA ILE A 134 7.31 6.71 0.57
C ILE A 134 6.53 5.63 1.31
N SER A 135 5.32 5.93 1.77
CA SER A 135 4.44 4.98 2.47
C SER A 135 4.08 3.77 1.59
N LEU A 136 3.87 3.99 0.29
CA LEU A 136 3.61 2.91 -0.68
C LEU A 136 4.80 1.95 -0.77
N VAL A 137 6.01 2.48 -0.87
CA VAL A 137 7.26 1.69 -0.91
C VAL A 137 7.44 0.92 0.38
N LEU A 138 7.23 1.56 1.54
CA LEU A 138 7.32 0.92 2.85
C LEU A 138 6.28 -0.21 2.99
N ASN A 139 5.04 0.02 2.58
CA ASN A 139 3.99 -1.01 2.59
C ASN A 139 4.36 -2.22 1.73
N TYR A 140 4.97 -1.99 0.56
CA TYR A 140 5.45 -3.07 -0.30
C TYR A 140 6.56 -3.87 0.39
N ILE A 141 7.55 -3.20 0.99
CA ILE A 141 8.67 -3.84 1.69
C ILE A 141 8.15 -4.65 2.88
N PHE A 142 7.28 -4.07 3.71
CA PHE A 142 6.71 -4.76 4.88
C PHE A 142 5.84 -5.96 4.47
N SER A 143 5.00 -5.81 3.46
CA SER A 143 4.18 -6.92 2.94
C SER A 143 5.05 -8.06 2.43
N LYS A 144 6.11 -7.75 1.70
CA LYS A 144 7.07 -8.73 1.21
C LYS A 144 7.79 -9.45 2.36
N TRP A 145 8.19 -8.71 3.40
CA TRP A 145 8.90 -9.26 4.55
C TRP A 145 8.00 -10.16 5.41
N PHE A 146 6.73 -9.77 5.62
CA PHE A 146 5.75 -10.56 6.37
C PHE A 146 5.31 -11.82 5.62
N ILE A 147 5.09 -11.73 4.31
CA ILE A 147 4.60 -12.86 3.49
C ILE A 147 5.70 -13.90 3.29
N PHE A 148 6.94 -13.47 3.05
CA PHE A 148 8.06 -14.41 2.82
C PHE A 148 8.56 -15.08 4.10
N ARG A 149 8.52 -14.42 5.25
CA ARG A 149 8.95 -15.00 6.52
C ARG A 149 8.02 -16.10 7.07
N LYS A 150 6.75 -16.09 6.66
CA LYS A 150 5.75 -17.09 7.10
C LYS A 150 5.84 -18.42 6.34
N LYS A 151 6.68 -18.52 5.32
CA LYS A 151 6.85 -19.71 4.47
C LYS A 151 8.06 -20.58 4.82
N GLU A 152 8.90 -20.14 5.77
CA GLU A 152 10.08 -20.90 6.25
C GLU A 152 9.87 -21.51 7.65
N SER A 153 8.64 -21.54 8.13
CA SER A 153 8.30 -22.20 9.43
C SER A 153 7.47 -23.43 9.16
#